data_9bcd9f133d3f34ce95a9de073784b8c0
#
_entry.id   9bcd9f133d3f34ce95a9de073784b8c0
#
_cell.length_a   1.000
_cell.length_b   1.000
_cell.length_c   1.000
_cell.angle_alpha   90.00
_cell.angle_beta   90.00
_cell.angle_gamma   90.00
#
_symmetry.space_group_name_H-M   'P 1'
#
loop_
_entity.id
_entity.type
_entity.pdbx_description
1 polymer ?
#
loop_
_entity_poly.entity_id
_entity_poly.type
_entity_poly.pdbx_seq_one_letter_code
_entity_poly.pdbx_strand_id
1 'polypeptide(L)'
;VRSSAASDVYKRQTDDSMRRFLKEHGISTGDKVKNIDTENIEKAIKDELSQVTWVNVRIEGNILKVSIDESKADELHSTTNDGNIISGYSGVIEYIITRSGTPKVTVGDEVSEGDILVENTLYVPDDYEENIQQFQTQAQADILIRTQLSWDKEINAVYADKIYTGRKMTTYAISIDKYEISLGFPRHLKEYDKVVNEGNIKIGNLIALPVSVQKITLNEYKENEAEYSEEEAAAILNEKAERFIKHLKENEVQINDYHVNIERSGDKYIAHGDIDATVPADFDVRKVETSDE
;
A
#
# COMPACT_ATOMS: atom_id res chain seq x y z
N VAL A 1 6.74 4.59 -18.61
CA VAL A 1 6.76 4.11 -17.22
C VAL A 1 5.36 3.68 -16.84
N ARG A 2 5.15 2.38 -16.65
CA ARG A 2 3.88 1.87 -16.12
C ARG A 2 3.99 1.96 -14.59
N SER A 3 3.33 2.96 -14.00
CA SER A 3 3.10 3.03 -12.56
C SER A 3 1.99 2.04 -12.21
N SER A 4 2.15 1.24 -11.16
CA SER A 4 1.07 0.38 -10.66
C SER A 4 0.02 1.24 -9.97
N ALA A 5 -1.25 0.83 -10.01
CA ALA A 5 -2.38 1.61 -9.46
C ALA A 5 -2.22 1.94 -7.96
N ALA A 6 -1.59 1.06 -7.18
CA ALA A 6 -1.30 1.29 -5.77
C ALA A 6 -0.28 2.43 -5.55
N SER A 7 0.77 2.50 -6.38
CA SER A 7 1.73 3.62 -6.37
C SER A 7 1.07 4.96 -6.72
N ASP A 8 0.04 4.95 -7.57
CA ASP A 8 -0.66 6.18 -7.97
C ASP A 8 -1.65 6.67 -6.89
N VAL A 9 -2.23 5.78 -6.09
CA VAL A 9 -3.09 6.15 -4.95
C VAL A 9 -2.25 6.73 -3.82
N TYR A 10 -1.15 6.10 -3.47
CA TYR A 10 -0.22 6.60 -2.45
C TYR A 10 0.38 7.96 -2.82
N LYS A 11 0.83 8.12 -4.07
CA LYS A 11 1.30 9.43 -4.59
C LYS A 11 0.24 10.53 -4.50
N ARG A 12 -1.03 10.21 -4.79
CA ARG A 12 -2.13 11.19 -4.67
C ARG A 12 -2.38 11.60 -3.23
N GLN A 13 -2.32 10.67 -2.27
CA GLN A 13 -2.48 10.99 -0.85
C GLN A 13 -1.34 11.87 -0.33
N THR A 14 -0.11 11.60 -0.75
CA THR A 14 1.06 12.42 -0.40
C THR A 14 0.98 13.81 -1.05
N ASP A 15 0.58 13.90 -2.32
CA ASP A 15 0.39 15.17 -3.03
C ASP A 15 -0.70 16.05 -2.38
N ASP A 16 -1.83 15.46 -1.97
CA ASP A 16 -2.92 16.19 -1.32
C ASP A 16 -2.54 16.64 0.10
N SER A 17 -1.79 15.82 0.81
CA SER A 17 -1.25 16.16 2.14
C SER A 17 -0.25 17.30 2.05
N MET A 18 0.68 17.24 1.11
CA MET A 18 1.66 18.30 0.88
C MET A 18 0.99 19.62 0.43
N ARG A 19 -0.03 19.56 -0.41
CA ARG A 19 -0.80 20.76 -0.82
C ARG A 19 -1.53 21.39 0.37
N ARG A 20 -2.06 20.56 1.29
CA ARG A 20 -2.71 21.04 2.52
C ARG A 20 -1.69 21.72 3.42
N PHE A 21 -0.55 21.08 3.66
CA PHE A 21 0.56 21.63 4.42
C PHE A 21 1.01 23.01 3.89
N LEU A 22 1.28 23.11 2.60
CA LEU A 22 1.67 24.38 1.97
C LEU A 22 0.62 25.47 2.16
N LYS A 23 -0.67 25.12 2.07
CA LYS A 23 -1.78 26.04 2.26
C LYS A 23 -1.89 26.52 3.72
N GLU A 24 -1.66 25.66 4.69
CA GLU A 24 -1.62 25.99 6.13
C GLU A 24 -0.45 26.93 6.44
N HIS A 25 0.65 26.83 5.68
CA HIS A 25 1.80 27.75 5.75
C HIS A 25 1.65 28.98 4.84
N GLY A 26 0.44 29.26 4.37
CA GLY A 26 0.11 30.48 3.62
C GLY A 26 0.58 30.50 2.17
N ILE A 27 0.87 29.32 1.58
CA ILE A 27 1.33 29.20 0.20
C ILE A 27 0.21 28.60 -0.64
N SER A 28 -0.24 29.33 -1.65
CA SER A 28 -1.35 28.93 -2.52
C SER A 28 -1.01 29.11 -3.99
N THR A 29 -1.72 28.37 -4.83
CA THR A 29 -1.62 28.56 -6.28
C THR A 29 -2.05 29.97 -6.66
N GLY A 30 -1.18 30.69 -7.34
CA GLY A 30 -1.39 32.09 -7.75
C GLY A 30 -0.58 33.11 -6.94
N ASP A 31 0.13 32.67 -5.92
CA ASP A 31 1.03 33.55 -5.17
C ASP A 31 2.21 34.02 -6.03
N LYS A 32 2.69 35.21 -5.73
CA LYS A 32 3.85 35.75 -6.45
C LYS A 32 5.13 35.03 -6.01
N VAL A 33 5.88 34.51 -6.97
CA VAL A 33 7.14 33.80 -6.76
C VAL A 33 8.09 34.54 -5.81
N LYS A 34 8.12 35.87 -5.86
CA LYS A 34 8.97 36.71 -4.99
C LYS A 34 8.61 36.66 -3.50
N ASN A 35 7.41 36.20 -3.17
CA ASN A 35 6.92 36.12 -1.80
C ASN A 35 7.09 34.71 -1.21
N ILE A 36 7.60 33.75 -1.98
CA ILE A 36 7.78 32.37 -1.56
C ILE A 36 9.21 32.19 -1.09
N ASP A 37 9.37 31.92 0.19
CA ASP A 37 10.65 31.62 0.83
C ASP A 37 10.84 30.11 0.88
N THR A 38 11.64 29.59 -0.04
CA THR A 38 11.87 28.14 -0.18
C THR A 38 12.64 27.54 1.00
N GLU A 39 13.55 28.31 1.63
CA GLU A 39 14.33 27.85 2.78
C GLU A 39 13.45 27.68 4.02
N ASN A 40 12.51 28.61 4.26
CA ASN A 40 11.55 28.49 5.35
C ASN A 40 10.59 27.32 5.15
N ILE A 41 10.20 27.02 3.90
CA ILE A 41 9.36 25.85 3.58
C ILE A 41 10.14 24.57 3.87
N GLU A 42 11.39 24.45 3.42
CA GLU A 42 12.24 23.29 3.70
C GLU A 42 12.39 23.03 5.20
N LYS A 43 12.60 24.11 5.97
CA LYS A 43 12.70 24.01 7.41
C LYS A 43 11.39 23.57 8.06
N ALA A 44 10.27 24.17 7.67
CA ALA A 44 8.94 23.79 8.19
C ALA A 44 8.61 22.32 7.89
N ILE A 45 8.93 21.85 6.68
CA ILE A 45 8.73 20.44 6.31
C ILE A 45 9.57 19.52 7.21
N LYS A 46 10.84 19.84 7.45
CA LYS A 46 11.72 19.05 8.34
C LYS A 46 11.27 19.07 9.79
N ASP A 47 10.81 20.22 10.28
CA ASP A 47 10.42 20.39 11.69
C ASP A 47 9.08 19.70 12.00
N GLU A 48 8.13 19.67 11.05
CA GLU A 48 6.78 19.12 11.25
C GLU A 48 6.62 17.68 10.76
N LEU A 49 7.41 17.26 9.77
CA LEU A 49 7.35 15.91 9.21
C LEU A 49 8.59 15.11 9.62
N SER A 50 8.52 14.46 10.77
CA SER A 50 9.64 13.70 11.36
C SER A 50 10.15 12.53 10.49
N GLN A 51 9.34 12.07 9.53
CA GLN A 51 9.68 11.01 8.59
C GLN A 51 10.52 11.49 7.40
N VAL A 52 10.67 12.80 7.19
CA VAL A 52 11.41 13.36 6.07
C VAL A 52 12.91 13.45 6.42
N THR A 53 13.72 12.63 5.76
CA THR A 53 15.19 12.65 5.89
C THR A 53 15.84 13.72 5.04
N TRP A 54 15.27 13.98 3.88
CA TRP A 54 15.77 14.99 2.97
C TRP A 54 14.61 15.71 2.27
N VAL A 55 14.72 17.03 2.16
CA VAL A 55 13.78 17.87 1.43
C VAL A 55 14.55 18.89 0.60
N ASN A 56 14.06 19.12 -0.60
CA ASN A 56 14.52 20.18 -1.48
C ASN A 56 13.32 20.90 -2.09
N VAL A 57 13.24 22.20 -1.86
CA VAL A 57 12.19 23.07 -2.40
C VAL A 57 12.80 24.05 -3.38
N ARG A 58 12.36 24.03 -4.63
CA ARG A 58 12.84 24.92 -5.67
C ARG A 58 11.71 25.45 -6.52
N ILE A 59 11.94 26.62 -7.11
CA ILE A 59 11.01 27.25 -8.05
C ILE A 59 11.60 27.14 -9.45
N GLU A 60 10.87 26.44 -10.33
CA GLU A 60 11.19 26.32 -11.75
C GLU A 60 10.14 27.09 -12.57
N GLY A 61 10.47 28.33 -12.95
CA GLY A 61 9.55 29.21 -13.64
C GLY A 61 8.38 29.67 -12.74
N ASN A 62 7.20 29.13 -12.93
CA ASN A 62 6.01 29.37 -12.14
C ASN A 62 5.54 28.14 -11.34
N ILE A 63 6.38 27.13 -11.23
CA ILE A 63 6.08 25.88 -10.52
C ILE A 63 6.94 25.79 -9.28
N LEU A 64 6.31 25.61 -8.10
CA LEU A 64 6.99 25.23 -6.87
C LEU A 64 7.15 23.70 -6.89
N LYS A 65 8.40 23.24 -6.88
CA LYS A 65 8.73 21.82 -6.87
C LYS A 65 9.28 21.44 -5.50
N VAL A 66 8.59 20.57 -4.82
CA VAL A 66 8.98 19.98 -3.54
C VAL A 66 9.40 18.54 -3.80
N SER A 67 10.64 18.22 -3.48
CA SER A 67 11.18 16.87 -3.53
C SER A 67 11.49 16.45 -2.11
N ILE A 68 10.95 15.33 -1.66
CA ILE A 68 11.17 14.77 -0.33
C ILE A 68 11.66 13.34 -0.45
N ASP A 69 12.60 12.97 0.43
CA ASP A 69 12.96 11.59 0.71
C ASP A 69 12.49 11.28 2.13
N GLU A 70 11.62 10.31 2.23
CA GLU A 70 11.13 9.79 3.50
C GLU A 70 12.05 8.65 3.95
N SER A 71 12.43 8.68 5.23
CA SER A 71 13.13 7.55 5.82
C SER A 71 12.17 6.37 5.93
N LYS A 72 12.42 5.31 5.21
CA LYS A 72 11.77 4.02 5.46
C LYS A 72 12.26 3.38 6.77
N ALA A 73 13.16 4.05 7.50
CA ALA A 73 13.85 3.50 8.66
C ALA A 73 12.99 3.38 9.92
N ASP A 74 11.81 4.04 9.98
CA ASP A 74 10.97 4.01 11.18
C ASP A 74 9.82 2.97 11.13
N GLU A 75 9.64 2.26 10.03
CA GLU A 75 8.57 1.25 9.91
C GLU A 75 9.04 -0.19 10.19
N LEU A 76 10.32 -0.43 10.46
CA LEU A 76 10.90 -1.77 10.57
C LEU A 76 11.05 -2.32 12.00
N HIS A 77 10.35 -1.78 12.99
CA HIS A 77 10.51 -2.28 14.35
C HIS A 77 9.19 -2.48 15.07
N SER A 78 8.75 -3.73 15.25
CA SER A 78 7.72 -4.08 16.23
C SER A 78 8.23 -3.83 17.63
N THR A 79 8.25 -2.57 18.04
CA THR A 79 8.48 -2.26 19.44
C THR A 79 7.16 -2.35 20.19
N THR A 80 7.16 -3.07 21.31
CA THR A 80 6.05 -2.97 22.28
C THR A 80 6.04 -1.60 22.92
N ASN A 81 4.94 -1.26 23.61
CA ASN A 81 4.87 -0.04 24.44
C ASN A 81 6.03 0.04 25.46
N ASP A 82 6.66 -1.09 25.79
CA ASP A 82 7.78 -1.19 26.72
C ASP A 82 9.15 -0.99 26.03
N GLY A 83 9.19 -0.80 24.70
CA GLY A 83 10.41 -0.55 23.94
C GLY A 83 11.26 -1.78 23.61
N ASN A 84 10.76 -3.00 23.88
CA ASN A 84 11.38 -4.26 23.44
C ASN A 84 11.03 -4.57 21.98
N ILE A 85 11.86 -5.38 21.31
CA ILE A 85 11.49 -6.02 20.04
C ILE A 85 11.00 -7.43 20.34
N ILE A 86 9.79 -7.74 19.86
CA ILE A 86 9.16 -9.06 19.98
C ILE A 86 9.02 -9.73 18.63
N SER A 87 8.97 -11.07 18.63
CA SER A 87 8.69 -11.84 17.42
C SER A 87 7.23 -11.72 17.00
N GLY A 88 7.00 -11.34 15.76
CA GLY A 88 5.67 -11.40 15.12
C GLY A 88 5.33 -12.81 14.61
N TYR A 89 6.29 -13.74 14.59
CA TYR A 89 6.14 -15.08 14.02
C TYR A 89 6.85 -16.14 14.86
N SER A 90 6.33 -17.36 14.80
CA SER A 90 7.07 -18.54 15.24
C SER A 90 7.95 -19.02 14.10
N GLY A 91 9.24 -19.29 14.37
CA GLY A 91 10.17 -19.69 13.33
C GLY A 91 11.62 -19.76 13.82
N VAL A 92 12.54 -19.62 12.89
CA VAL A 92 13.98 -19.68 13.16
C VAL A 92 14.63 -18.35 12.78
N ILE A 93 15.46 -17.81 13.66
CA ILE A 93 16.23 -16.60 13.39
C ILE A 93 17.26 -16.88 12.31
N GLU A 94 17.12 -16.28 11.13
CA GLU A 94 18.13 -16.37 10.07
C GLU A 94 19.14 -15.23 10.09
N TYR A 95 18.73 -14.09 10.62
CA TYR A 95 19.58 -12.92 10.68
C TYR A 95 19.18 -12.02 11.84
N ILE A 96 20.18 -11.46 12.55
CA ILE A 96 20.00 -10.47 13.59
C ILE A 96 21.21 -9.53 13.66
N ILE A 97 20.97 -8.23 13.56
CA ILE A 97 21.94 -7.17 13.90
C ILE A 97 21.28 -6.22 14.87
N THR A 98 21.75 -6.19 16.10
CA THR A 98 21.28 -5.27 17.14
C THR A 98 22.05 -3.96 17.09
N ARG A 99 21.35 -2.84 17.02
CA ARG A 99 21.89 -1.48 17.07
C ARG A 99 21.79 -0.89 18.45
N SER A 100 20.75 -1.21 19.21
CA SER A 100 20.48 -0.75 20.57
C SER A 100 19.67 -1.80 21.33
N GLY A 101 19.89 -1.91 22.63
CA GLY A 101 19.29 -2.94 23.47
C GLY A 101 20.17 -4.16 23.63
N THR A 102 19.64 -5.19 24.30
CA THR A 102 20.34 -6.45 24.56
C THR A 102 19.63 -7.59 23.83
N PRO A 103 20.29 -8.26 22.86
CA PRO A 103 19.71 -9.39 22.16
C PRO A 103 19.54 -10.59 23.11
N LYS A 104 18.38 -11.26 23.01
CA LYS A 104 18.06 -12.48 23.76
C LYS A 104 18.18 -13.73 22.90
N VAL A 105 18.30 -13.54 21.58
CA VAL A 105 18.36 -14.62 20.60
C VAL A 105 19.56 -14.45 19.69
N THR A 106 19.98 -15.53 19.08
CA THR A 106 21.06 -15.59 18.08
C THR A 106 20.57 -16.28 16.81
N VAL A 107 21.36 -16.16 15.74
CA VAL A 107 21.07 -16.86 14.48
C VAL A 107 21.02 -18.38 14.72
N GLY A 108 19.94 -19.00 14.25
CA GLY A 108 19.66 -20.44 14.41
C GLY A 108 18.73 -20.77 15.60
N ASP A 109 18.43 -19.82 16.46
CA ASP A 109 17.47 -20.04 17.56
C ASP A 109 16.04 -20.14 17.04
N GLU A 110 15.28 -21.09 17.62
CA GLU A 110 13.84 -21.19 17.43
C GLU A 110 13.12 -20.19 18.34
N VAL A 111 12.17 -19.46 17.78
CA VAL A 111 11.36 -18.48 18.50
C VAL A 111 9.88 -18.73 18.26
N SER A 112 9.07 -18.34 19.24
CA SER A 112 7.61 -18.31 19.13
C SER A 112 7.10 -16.89 18.94
N GLU A 113 5.93 -16.74 18.34
CA GLU A 113 5.23 -15.46 18.28
C GLU A 113 5.07 -14.88 19.71
N GLY A 114 5.48 -13.62 19.90
CA GLY A 114 5.46 -12.93 21.19
C GLY A 114 6.73 -13.03 22.01
N ASP A 115 7.72 -13.84 21.62
CA ASP A 115 9.00 -13.92 22.32
C ASP A 115 9.80 -12.62 22.20
N ILE A 116 10.50 -12.23 23.27
CA ILE A 116 11.36 -11.04 23.26
C ILE A 116 12.65 -11.39 22.53
N LEU A 117 12.89 -10.73 21.41
CA LEU A 117 14.10 -10.88 20.61
C LEU A 117 15.22 -9.95 21.09
N VAL A 118 14.87 -8.71 21.43
CA VAL A 118 15.82 -7.71 21.95
C VAL A 118 15.16 -6.93 23.08
N GLU A 119 15.81 -6.93 24.24
CA GLU A 119 15.37 -6.12 25.39
C GLU A 119 15.78 -4.65 25.24
N ASN A 120 14.93 -3.76 25.76
CA ASN A 120 15.17 -2.31 25.84
C ASN A 120 16.24 -1.90 26.87
N THR A 121 16.95 -2.83 27.44
CA THR A 121 17.92 -2.63 28.52
C THR A 121 19.32 -2.93 28.06
N LEU A 122 20.26 -2.01 28.31
CA LEU A 122 21.69 -2.21 28.14
C LEU A 122 22.31 -2.60 29.47
N TYR A 123 23.08 -3.67 29.49
CA TYR A 123 23.82 -4.17 30.63
C TYR A 123 25.29 -3.78 30.45
N VAL A 124 25.76 -2.81 31.22
CA VAL A 124 27.14 -2.32 31.16
C VAL A 124 27.84 -2.69 32.43
N PRO A 125 28.88 -3.58 32.42
CA PRO A 125 29.71 -3.85 33.58
C PRO A 125 30.47 -2.57 34.00
N ASP A 126 30.68 -2.40 35.29
CA ASP A 126 31.56 -1.33 35.79
C ASP A 126 33.05 -1.64 35.49
N ASP A 127 33.93 -0.67 35.72
CA ASP A 127 35.37 -0.84 35.43
C ASP A 127 36.04 -1.96 36.21
N TYR A 128 35.38 -2.55 37.20
CA TYR A 128 35.86 -3.62 38.05
C TYR A 128 35.12 -4.96 37.82
N GLU A 129 34.13 -4.97 36.90
CA GLU A 129 33.28 -6.15 36.59
C GLU A 129 32.46 -6.67 37.81
N GLU A 130 32.42 -5.91 38.93
CA GLU A 130 31.73 -6.34 40.16
C GLU A 130 30.24 -5.97 40.14
N ASN A 131 29.85 -4.91 39.38
CA ASN A 131 28.47 -4.47 39.27
C ASN A 131 28.06 -4.26 37.82
N ILE A 132 26.85 -4.67 37.51
CA ILE A 132 26.24 -4.45 36.20
C ILE A 132 25.24 -3.27 36.32
N GLN A 133 25.54 -2.18 35.64
CA GLN A 133 24.61 -1.05 35.51
C GLN A 133 23.62 -1.33 34.40
N GLN A 134 22.34 -0.99 34.63
CA GLN A 134 21.27 -1.16 33.68
C GLN A 134 20.81 0.21 33.18
N PHE A 135 20.80 0.37 31.88
CA PHE A 135 20.34 1.59 31.23
C PHE A 135 19.14 1.27 30.35
N GLN A 136 18.05 1.96 30.56
CA GLN A 136 16.86 1.87 29.69
C GLN A 136 17.18 2.57 28.36
N THR A 137 16.85 1.88 27.25
CA THR A 137 16.98 2.39 25.88
C THR A 137 15.78 1.92 25.06
N GLN A 138 15.65 2.36 23.83
CA GLN A 138 14.73 1.75 22.89
C GLN A 138 15.49 0.67 22.10
N ALA A 139 14.97 -0.55 22.09
CA ALA A 139 15.56 -1.64 21.31
C ALA A 139 15.48 -1.33 19.82
N GLN A 140 16.59 -1.54 19.11
CA GLN A 140 16.70 -1.38 17.65
C GLN A 140 17.53 -2.52 17.07
N ALA A 141 16.97 -3.26 16.13
CA ALA A 141 17.65 -4.35 15.47
C ALA A 141 17.01 -4.64 14.11
N ASP A 142 17.81 -5.17 13.18
CA ASP A 142 17.32 -5.79 11.95
C ASP A 142 17.28 -7.30 12.19
N ILE A 143 16.09 -7.89 12.08
CA ILE A 143 15.89 -9.32 12.39
C ILE A 143 15.08 -9.94 11.27
N LEU A 144 15.57 -11.07 10.74
CA LEU A 144 14.86 -11.89 9.76
C LEU A 144 14.55 -13.26 10.38
N ILE A 145 13.31 -13.68 10.23
CA ILE A 145 12.78 -14.94 10.77
C ILE A 145 12.30 -15.79 9.60
N ARG A 146 12.80 -17.02 9.50
CA ARG A 146 12.25 -18.02 8.59
C ARG A 146 11.04 -18.66 9.22
N THR A 147 9.90 -18.56 8.55
CA THR A 147 8.61 -19.03 9.04
C THR A 147 7.76 -19.63 7.92
N GLN A 148 6.70 -20.31 8.31
CA GLN A 148 5.66 -20.78 7.40
C GLN A 148 4.49 -19.82 7.43
N LEU A 149 4.14 -19.25 6.29
CA LEU A 149 2.94 -18.43 6.10
C LEU A 149 1.87 -19.28 5.43
N SER A 150 0.63 -19.12 5.85
CA SER A 150 -0.54 -19.69 5.18
C SER A 150 -1.29 -18.62 4.40
N TRP A 151 -1.85 -19.01 3.26
CA TRP A 151 -2.70 -18.17 2.44
C TRP A 151 -3.91 -18.97 1.98
N ASP A 152 -5.10 -18.48 2.31
CA ASP A 152 -6.35 -19.15 1.98
C ASP A 152 -7.25 -18.20 1.19
N LYS A 153 -7.74 -18.64 0.04
CA LYS A 153 -8.73 -17.90 -0.76
C LYS A 153 -9.80 -18.83 -1.31
N GLU A 154 -10.99 -18.29 -1.38
CA GLU A 154 -12.13 -19.00 -1.97
C GLU A 154 -12.79 -18.19 -3.09
N ILE A 155 -13.40 -18.89 -4.02
CA ILE A 155 -14.31 -18.35 -5.03
C ILE A 155 -15.56 -19.22 -5.11
N ASN A 156 -16.71 -18.61 -5.38
CA ASN A 156 -17.92 -19.37 -5.65
C ASN A 156 -17.78 -20.15 -6.97
N ALA A 157 -18.25 -21.39 -7.01
CA ALA A 157 -18.26 -22.18 -8.23
C ALA A 157 -19.21 -21.59 -9.29
N VAL A 158 -20.27 -20.91 -8.82
CA VAL A 158 -21.25 -20.25 -9.69
C VAL A 158 -21.01 -18.75 -9.66
N TYR A 159 -21.02 -18.12 -10.81
CA TYR A 159 -20.89 -16.68 -10.98
C TYR A 159 -21.96 -16.11 -11.91
N ALA A 160 -22.21 -14.82 -11.78
CA ALA A 160 -23.10 -14.10 -12.67
C ALA A 160 -22.35 -13.71 -13.95
N ASP A 161 -22.64 -14.39 -15.05
CA ASP A 161 -22.11 -14.05 -16.37
C ASP A 161 -22.97 -12.96 -17.02
N LYS A 162 -22.31 -11.91 -17.50
CA LYS A 162 -22.97 -10.78 -18.15
C LYS A 162 -23.09 -10.99 -19.64
N ILE A 163 -24.29 -11.33 -20.09
CA ILE A 163 -24.60 -11.44 -21.52
C ILE A 163 -25.10 -10.07 -22.03
N TYR A 164 -24.28 -9.40 -22.85
CA TYR A 164 -24.66 -8.13 -23.43
C TYR A 164 -25.76 -8.30 -24.47
N THR A 165 -26.87 -7.55 -24.31
CA THR A 165 -28.04 -7.62 -25.20
C THR A 165 -27.82 -6.91 -26.54
N GLY A 166 -26.73 -6.17 -26.67
CA GLY A 166 -26.44 -5.34 -27.82
C GLY A 166 -27.12 -3.94 -27.77
N ARG A 167 -28.05 -3.73 -26.84
CA ARG A 167 -28.64 -2.39 -26.62
C ARG A 167 -27.62 -1.47 -25.95
N LYS A 168 -27.45 -0.31 -26.55
CA LYS A 168 -26.57 0.74 -26.05
C LYS A 168 -27.29 2.06 -25.98
N MET A 169 -27.01 2.83 -24.93
CA MET A 169 -27.48 4.20 -24.80
C MET A 169 -26.27 5.10 -24.55
N THR A 170 -26.23 6.24 -25.21
CA THR A 170 -25.20 7.25 -24.97
C THR A 170 -25.83 8.44 -24.27
N THR A 171 -25.24 8.85 -23.17
CA THR A 171 -25.57 10.08 -22.45
C THR A 171 -24.34 10.96 -22.34
N TYR A 172 -24.52 12.22 -22.00
CA TYR A 172 -23.43 13.16 -21.82
C TYR A 172 -23.56 13.83 -20.45
N ALA A 173 -22.42 14.07 -19.80
CA ALA A 173 -22.34 14.92 -18.63
C ALA A 173 -21.36 16.07 -18.88
N ILE A 174 -21.66 17.23 -18.36
CA ILE A 174 -20.80 18.40 -18.42
C ILE A 174 -20.47 18.78 -16.98
N SER A 175 -19.20 18.81 -16.66
CA SER A 175 -18.71 19.23 -15.34
C SER A 175 -18.03 20.59 -15.47
N ILE A 176 -18.42 21.50 -14.59
CA ILE A 176 -17.85 22.85 -14.47
C ILE A 176 -17.51 23.05 -13.00
N ASP A 177 -16.21 23.04 -12.67
CA ASP A 177 -15.71 23.09 -11.30
C ASP A 177 -16.36 21.95 -10.47
N LYS A 178 -17.17 22.27 -9.46
CA LYS A 178 -17.88 21.31 -8.60
C LYS A 178 -19.30 20.92 -9.08
N TYR A 179 -19.76 21.49 -10.16
CA TYR A 179 -21.11 21.25 -10.68
C TYR A 179 -21.07 20.28 -11.85
N GLU A 180 -21.92 19.25 -11.79
CA GLU A 180 -22.13 18.30 -12.88
C GLU A 180 -23.59 18.38 -13.37
N ILE A 181 -23.75 18.48 -14.67
CA ILE A 181 -25.06 18.46 -15.35
C ILE A 181 -25.07 17.25 -16.28
N SER A 182 -25.91 16.27 -15.97
CA SER A 182 -26.12 15.11 -16.81
C SER A 182 -27.26 15.28 -17.79
N LEU A 183 -27.02 14.96 -19.06
CA LEU A 183 -27.97 15.03 -20.15
C LEU A 183 -28.41 13.62 -20.56
N GLY A 184 -29.63 13.26 -20.23
CA GLY A 184 -30.22 11.94 -20.53
C GLY A 184 -30.26 11.00 -19.33
N PHE A 185 -31.35 10.22 -19.24
CA PHE A 185 -31.56 9.23 -18.18
C PHE A 185 -31.82 7.85 -18.78
N PRO A 186 -31.27 6.77 -18.23
CA PRO A 186 -31.42 5.41 -18.75
C PRO A 186 -32.78 4.80 -18.39
N ARG A 187 -33.87 5.40 -18.86
CA ARG A 187 -35.26 5.00 -18.50
C ARG A 187 -35.67 3.61 -18.99
N HIS A 188 -34.92 3.04 -19.94
CA HIS A 188 -35.30 1.80 -20.63
C HIS A 188 -34.29 0.67 -20.45
N LEU A 189 -33.15 0.89 -19.77
CA LEU A 189 -32.16 -0.11 -19.46
C LEU A 189 -32.36 -0.59 -18.02
N LYS A 190 -32.40 -1.92 -17.81
CA LYS A 190 -32.55 -2.49 -16.48
C LYS A 190 -31.21 -2.61 -15.77
N GLU A 191 -30.27 -3.27 -16.41
CA GLU A 191 -28.92 -3.49 -15.94
C GLU A 191 -27.94 -3.11 -17.04
N TYR A 192 -26.90 -2.34 -16.70
CA TYR A 192 -25.97 -1.83 -17.69
C TYR A 192 -24.60 -1.54 -17.11
N ASP A 193 -23.57 -1.77 -17.89
CA ASP A 193 -22.22 -1.30 -17.61
C ASP A 193 -22.01 0.10 -18.18
N LYS A 194 -21.32 0.93 -17.40
CA LYS A 194 -21.05 2.33 -17.72
C LYS A 194 -19.61 2.47 -18.22
N VAL A 195 -19.44 2.89 -19.46
CA VAL A 195 -18.15 3.29 -20.02
C VAL A 195 -18.11 4.80 -20.16
N VAL A 196 -17.17 5.45 -19.47
CA VAL A 196 -17.00 6.91 -19.46
C VAL A 196 -15.78 7.29 -20.26
N ASN A 197 -15.96 8.15 -21.26
CA ASN A 197 -14.87 8.81 -21.96
C ASN A 197 -14.94 10.30 -21.64
N GLU A 198 -13.90 10.81 -20.98
CA GLU A 198 -13.81 12.21 -20.57
C GLU A 198 -12.90 12.99 -21.50
N GLY A 199 -13.31 14.21 -21.84
CA GLY A 199 -12.53 15.15 -22.62
C GLY A 199 -12.62 16.55 -22.02
N ASN A 200 -11.47 17.21 -21.87
CA ASN A 200 -11.42 18.61 -21.43
C ASN A 200 -11.59 19.56 -22.62
N ILE A 201 -12.39 20.61 -22.46
CA ILE A 201 -12.55 21.64 -23.47
C ILE A 201 -11.33 22.57 -23.44
N LYS A 202 -10.68 22.72 -24.60
CA LYS A 202 -9.55 23.63 -24.80
C LYS A 202 -9.89 24.68 -25.85
N ILE A 203 -9.49 25.92 -25.60
CA ILE A 203 -9.56 26.99 -26.59
C ILE A 203 -8.16 27.12 -27.22
N GLY A 204 -8.03 26.63 -28.47
CA GLY A 204 -6.73 26.53 -29.13
C GLY A 204 -5.79 25.60 -28.37
N ASN A 205 -4.47 25.84 -28.46
CA ASN A 205 -3.46 25.06 -27.74
C ASN A 205 -3.02 25.68 -26.40
N LEU A 206 -3.63 26.80 -25.98
CA LEU A 206 -3.09 27.66 -24.92
C LEU A 206 -3.95 27.72 -23.66
N ILE A 207 -5.25 27.47 -23.72
CA ILE A 207 -6.14 27.66 -22.59
C ILE A 207 -7.00 26.41 -22.40
N ALA A 208 -6.79 25.68 -21.29
CA ALA A 208 -7.70 24.66 -20.84
C ALA A 208 -8.80 25.34 -20.00
N LEU A 209 -10.05 25.16 -20.38
CA LEU A 209 -11.18 25.62 -19.59
C LEU A 209 -11.43 24.65 -18.44
N PRO A 210 -11.91 25.12 -17.26
CA PRO A 210 -12.32 24.26 -16.16
C PRO A 210 -13.68 23.59 -16.47
N VAL A 211 -13.80 23.03 -17.67
CA VAL A 211 -15.01 22.37 -18.17
C VAL A 211 -14.59 21.05 -18.79
N SER A 212 -15.14 19.95 -18.27
CA SER A 212 -15.00 18.63 -18.90
C SER A 212 -16.34 18.17 -19.48
N VAL A 213 -16.27 17.42 -20.58
CA VAL A 213 -17.41 16.75 -21.19
C VAL A 213 -17.18 15.25 -21.11
N GLN A 214 -18.09 14.55 -20.47
CA GLN A 214 -18.06 13.10 -20.38
C GLN A 214 -19.09 12.53 -21.37
N LYS A 215 -18.62 11.66 -22.26
CA LYS A 215 -19.48 10.80 -23.06
C LYS A 215 -19.62 9.48 -22.30
N ILE A 216 -20.84 9.19 -21.85
CA ILE A 216 -21.17 8.01 -21.07
C ILE A 216 -21.92 7.03 -21.97
N THR A 217 -21.32 5.87 -22.22
CA THR A 217 -21.99 4.78 -22.96
C THR A 217 -22.45 3.74 -21.98
N LEU A 218 -23.73 3.45 -21.98
CA LEU A 218 -24.39 2.43 -21.19
C LEU A 218 -24.62 1.22 -22.07
N ASN A 219 -24.06 0.07 -21.72
CA ASN A 219 -24.22 -1.20 -22.43
C ASN A 219 -25.13 -2.09 -21.61
N GLU A 220 -26.33 -2.39 -22.11
CA GLU A 220 -27.28 -3.27 -21.41
C GLU A 220 -26.78 -4.70 -21.41
N TYR A 221 -26.87 -5.38 -20.26
CA TYR A 221 -26.62 -6.79 -20.10
C TYR A 221 -27.76 -7.48 -19.38
N LYS A 222 -27.73 -8.80 -19.39
CA LYS A 222 -28.53 -9.68 -18.54
C LYS A 222 -27.56 -10.58 -17.80
N GLU A 223 -27.82 -10.78 -16.53
CA GLU A 223 -27.06 -11.75 -15.76
C GLU A 223 -27.62 -13.16 -16.01
N ASN A 224 -26.72 -14.08 -16.24
CA ASN A 224 -26.98 -15.51 -16.33
C ASN A 224 -26.07 -16.21 -15.31
N GLU A 225 -26.58 -17.23 -14.65
CA GLU A 225 -25.73 -18.06 -13.80
C GLU A 225 -24.89 -18.98 -14.69
N ALA A 226 -23.58 -18.91 -14.50
CA ALA A 226 -22.60 -19.79 -15.11
C ALA A 226 -21.76 -20.46 -14.04
N GLU A 227 -21.19 -21.60 -14.31
CA GLU A 227 -20.34 -22.35 -13.39
C GLU A 227 -18.91 -22.39 -13.95
N TYR A 228 -17.93 -22.11 -13.11
CA TYR A 228 -16.52 -22.26 -13.48
C TYR A 228 -16.17 -23.74 -13.66
N SER A 229 -15.46 -24.06 -14.71
CA SER A 229 -14.74 -25.32 -14.79
C SER A 229 -13.61 -25.38 -13.77
N GLU A 230 -13.13 -26.59 -13.45
CA GLU A 230 -11.97 -26.74 -12.53
C GLU A 230 -10.73 -26.00 -13.04
N GLU A 231 -10.52 -26.01 -14.37
CA GLU A 231 -9.39 -25.33 -15.00
C GLU A 231 -9.50 -23.79 -14.89
N GLU A 232 -10.70 -23.24 -15.09
CA GLU A 232 -10.95 -21.80 -14.95
C GLU A 232 -10.81 -21.34 -13.49
N ALA A 233 -11.38 -22.10 -12.55
CA ALA A 233 -11.27 -21.82 -11.13
C ALA A 233 -9.82 -21.87 -10.65
N ALA A 234 -9.06 -22.90 -11.10
CA ALA A 234 -7.65 -23.05 -10.81
C ALA A 234 -6.83 -21.88 -11.38
N ALA A 235 -7.12 -21.44 -12.59
CA ALA A 235 -6.44 -20.31 -13.21
C ALA A 235 -6.66 -19.01 -12.41
N ILE A 236 -7.90 -18.74 -11.98
CA ILE A 236 -8.25 -17.56 -11.18
C ILE A 236 -7.54 -17.59 -9.82
N LEU A 237 -7.58 -18.73 -9.13
CA LEU A 237 -6.98 -18.88 -7.81
C LEU A 237 -5.45 -18.82 -7.86
N ASN A 238 -4.82 -19.42 -8.88
CA ASN A 238 -3.38 -19.29 -9.09
C ASN A 238 -2.97 -17.85 -9.40
N GLU A 239 -3.73 -17.10 -10.20
CA GLU A 239 -3.45 -15.68 -10.45
C GLU A 239 -3.52 -14.85 -9.15
N LYS A 240 -4.48 -15.17 -8.27
CA LYS A 240 -4.55 -14.52 -6.94
C LYS A 240 -3.35 -14.88 -6.07
N ALA A 241 -2.92 -16.15 -6.06
CA ALA A 241 -1.73 -16.59 -5.33
C ALA A 241 -0.47 -15.88 -5.84
N GLU A 242 -0.27 -15.81 -7.16
CA GLU A 242 0.87 -15.10 -7.75
C GLU A 242 0.88 -13.61 -7.40
N ARG A 243 -0.29 -12.95 -7.35
CA ARG A 243 -0.40 -11.57 -6.89
C ARG A 243 0.01 -11.43 -5.44
N PHE A 244 -0.47 -12.31 -4.56
CA PHE A 244 -0.10 -12.32 -3.15
C PHE A 244 1.41 -12.50 -2.96
N ILE A 245 2.01 -13.50 -3.62
CA ILE A 245 3.46 -13.73 -3.61
C ILE A 245 4.25 -12.50 -4.10
N LYS A 246 3.74 -11.84 -5.13
CA LYS A 246 4.36 -10.60 -5.63
C LYS A 246 4.31 -9.49 -4.59
N HIS A 247 3.18 -9.31 -3.91
CA HIS A 247 3.04 -8.31 -2.85
C HIS A 247 3.93 -8.62 -1.64
N LEU A 248 4.09 -9.89 -1.26
CA LEU A 248 5.06 -10.29 -0.24
C LEU A 248 6.48 -9.85 -0.62
N LYS A 249 6.91 -10.12 -1.86
CA LYS A 249 8.23 -9.71 -2.35
C LYS A 249 8.41 -8.19 -2.41
N GLU A 250 7.37 -7.43 -2.73
CA GLU A 250 7.39 -5.96 -2.72
C GLU A 250 7.56 -5.39 -1.31
N ASN A 251 7.22 -6.18 -0.27
CA ASN A 251 7.39 -5.86 1.15
C ASN A 251 8.60 -6.56 1.79
N GLU A 252 9.65 -6.80 1.00
CA GLU A 252 10.95 -7.32 1.46
C GLU A 252 10.92 -8.76 2.03
N VAL A 253 9.82 -9.50 1.82
CA VAL A 253 9.71 -10.92 2.18
C VAL A 253 10.43 -11.76 1.15
N GLN A 254 11.36 -12.60 1.61
CA GLN A 254 12.06 -13.57 0.78
C GLN A 254 11.26 -14.87 0.76
N ILE A 255 10.81 -15.29 -0.42
CA ILE A 255 10.09 -16.55 -0.61
C ILE A 255 11.10 -17.63 -0.93
N ASN A 256 11.20 -18.61 -0.05
CA ASN A 256 12.09 -19.77 -0.23
C ASN A 256 11.45 -20.85 -1.07
N ASP A 257 10.18 -21.18 -0.74
CA ASP A 257 9.34 -22.12 -1.49
C ASP A 257 7.87 -21.80 -1.25
N TYR A 258 6.99 -22.21 -2.16
CA TYR A 258 5.55 -22.13 -1.93
C TYR A 258 4.81 -23.22 -2.69
N HIS A 259 3.71 -23.67 -2.11
CA HIS A 259 2.83 -24.66 -2.71
C HIS A 259 1.38 -24.20 -2.56
N VAL A 260 0.61 -24.32 -3.65
CA VAL A 260 -0.83 -23.99 -3.64
C VAL A 260 -1.61 -25.23 -4.03
N ASN A 261 -2.50 -25.67 -3.15
CA ASN A 261 -3.45 -26.75 -3.41
C ASN A 261 -4.84 -26.16 -3.63
N ILE A 262 -5.51 -26.59 -4.71
CA ILE A 262 -6.84 -26.08 -5.04
C ILE A 262 -7.79 -27.27 -5.05
N GLU A 263 -8.87 -27.14 -4.30
CA GLU A 263 -9.90 -28.17 -4.22
C GLU A 263 -11.32 -27.59 -4.32
N ARG A 264 -12.25 -28.42 -4.78
CA ARG A 264 -13.66 -28.07 -4.79
C ARG A 264 -14.32 -28.53 -3.49
N SER A 265 -14.96 -27.62 -2.79
CA SER A 265 -15.73 -27.88 -1.57
C SER A 265 -17.17 -27.39 -1.75
N GLY A 266 -18.06 -28.29 -2.17
CA GLY A 266 -19.47 -27.98 -2.41
C GLY A 266 -19.67 -27.00 -3.57
N ASP A 267 -20.15 -25.79 -3.26
CA ASP A 267 -20.44 -24.69 -4.18
C ASP A 267 -19.28 -23.69 -4.31
N LYS A 268 -18.11 -24.05 -3.80
CA LYS A 268 -16.91 -23.20 -3.82
C LYS A 268 -15.69 -23.96 -4.30
N TYR A 269 -14.72 -23.21 -4.82
CA TYR A 269 -13.33 -23.64 -4.99
C TYR A 269 -12.49 -22.93 -3.93
N ILE A 270 -11.63 -23.70 -3.24
CA ILE A 270 -10.77 -23.21 -2.15
C ILE A 270 -9.32 -23.48 -2.55
N ALA A 271 -8.49 -22.46 -2.41
CA ALA A 271 -7.04 -22.58 -2.53
C ALA A 271 -6.42 -22.47 -1.14
N HIS A 272 -5.56 -23.43 -0.80
CA HIS A 272 -4.71 -23.44 0.38
C HIS A 272 -3.27 -23.30 -0.07
N GLY A 273 -2.60 -22.24 0.38
CA GLY A 273 -1.20 -21.96 0.09
C GLY A 273 -0.34 -22.10 1.33
N ASP A 274 0.71 -22.90 1.24
CA ASP A 274 1.80 -22.99 2.22
C ASP A 274 3.03 -22.30 1.65
N ILE A 275 3.59 -21.33 2.37
CA ILE A 275 4.68 -20.49 1.90
C ILE A 275 5.81 -20.52 2.92
N ASP A 276 6.96 -21.10 2.56
CA ASP A 276 8.21 -20.99 3.33
C ASP A 276 8.86 -19.65 2.99
N ALA A 277 8.90 -18.77 3.97
CA ALA A 277 9.37 -17.41 3.77
C ALA A 277 10.29 -16.95 4.89
N THR A 278 11.21 -16.05 4.53
CA THR A 278 12.02 -15.30 5.49
C THR A 278 11.46 -13.87 5.54
N VAL A 279 10.97 -13.50 6.70
CA VAL A 279 10.24 -12.24 6.93
C VAL A 279 10.98 -11.36 7.94
N PRO A 280 10.90 -10.03 7.83
CA PRO A 280 11.26 -9.13 8.94
C PRO A 280 10.44 -9.46 10.19
N ALA A 281 11.04 -9.36 11.37
CA ALA A 281 10.38 -9.72 12.63
C ALA A 281 9.09 -8.93 12.90
N ASP A 282 8.98 -7.75 12.32
CA ASP A 282 7.86 -6.81 12.44
C ASP A 282 6.90 -6.82 11.24
N PHE A 283 7.15 -7.66 10.26
CA PHE A 283 6.26 -7.78 9.10
C PHE A 283 4.85 -8.19 9.53
N ASP A 284 3.82 -7.57 8.97
CA ASP A 284 2.42 -7.93 9.22
C ASP A 284 1.77 -8.39 7.91
N VAL A 285 1.64 -9.69 7.74
CA VAL A 285 1.05 -10.32 6.55
C VAL A 285 -0.39 -9.84 6.27
N ARG A 286 -1.14 -9.48 7.33
CA ARG A 286 -2.53 -8.99 7.18
C ARG A 286 -2.63 -7.68 6.41
N LYS A 287 -1.59 -6.84 6.46
CA LYS A 287 -1.53 -5.60 5.66
C LYS A 287 -1.44 -5.88 4.16
N VAL A 288 -0.90 -7.03 3.78
CA VAL A 288 -0.80 -7.45 2.37
C VAL A 288 -2.12 -8.03 1.88
N GLU A 289 -2.81 -8.81 2.71
CA GLU A 289 -4.10 -9.42 2.36
C GLU A 289 -5.21 -8.39 2.08
N THR A 290 -5.23 -7.28 2.84
CA THR A 290 -6.26 -6.24 2.67
C THR A 290 -6.09 -5.39 1.42
N SER A 291 -4.96 -5.48 0.73
CA SER A 291 -4.73 -4.73 -0.52
C SER A 291 -5.27 -5.45 -1.77
N ASP A 292 -5.77 -6.68 -1.64
CA ASP A 292 -6.28 -7.53 -2.73
C ASP A 292 -7.83 -7.52 -2.85
N GLU A 293 -8.55 -6.79 -2.00
CA GLU A 293 -9.98 -6.53 -2.11
C GLU A 293 -10.24 -5.20 -2.86
#